data_d61f493a82b81b54d6a663eaa5e23023
#
_entry.id   d61f493a82b81b54d6a663eaa5e23023
#
_cell.length_a   1.000
_cell.length_b   1.000
_cell.length_c   1.000
_cell.angle_alpha   90.00
_cell.angle_beta   90.00
_cell.angle_gamma   90.00
#
_symmetry.space_group_name_H-M   'P 1'
#
loop_
_entity.id
_entity.type
_entity.pdbx_description
1 polymer ?
#
loop_
_entity_poly.entity_id
_entity_poly.type
_entity_poly.pdbx_seq_one_letter_code
_entity_poly.pdbx_strand_id
1 'polypeptide(L)'
;MKTILVTGCSSGFGREIARYFLERDWKVVATMRKPQEKLLPASDRLRIIELDVTDAASIDRVVAAAGPVDVPVNNAGIGMLNALEGTAMDSAREVFETNTLGTIAMTRALVPQMRERRDGVIVNVTSTVTLRPLHLLSVYTASKAAVNAFSDSLALELAPFDIRVRVVLPGRAPDTRFGENAKPRMAAGFPEAYAGIAKDVFAQWKQESTITRPMQVAEAVWLAATDPGSPAHMPAGDDAVALAAAG
;
A
#
# COMPACT_ATOMS: atom_id res chain seq x y z
N MET A 1 -9.05 19.90 -12.54
CA MET A 1 -7.77 19.21 -12.21
C MET A 1 -8.06 18.24 -11.07
N LYS A 2 -7.77 16.96 -11.27
CA LYS A 2 -8.03 15.90 -10.25
C LYS A 2 -6.97 15.91 -9.14
N THR A 3 -7.37 15.45 -7.95
CA THR A 3 -6.53 15.39 -6.74
C THR A 3 -6.31 13.93 -6.34
N ILE A 4 -5.05 13.54 -6.20
CA ILE A 4 -4.66 12.27 -5.59
C ILE A 4 -4.12 12.51 -4.17
N LEU A 5 -4.54 11.67 -3.22
CA LEU A 5 -3.96 11.60 -1.88
C LEU A 5 -3.23 10.26 -1.73
N VAL A 6 -1.94 10.29 -1.42
CA VAL A 6 -1.13 9.07 -1.29
C VAL A 6 -0.61 8.95 0.13
N THR A 7 -0.87 7.82 0.78
CA THR A 7 -0.32 7.54 2.11
C THR A 7 1.04 6.85 2.02
N GLY A 8 1.99 7.20 2.91
CA GLY A 8 3.29 6.56 2.98
C GLY A 8 4.30 6.99 1.92
N CYS A 9 4.38 8.30 1.62
CA CYS A 9 5.26 8.86 0.58
C CYS A 9 6.72 9.08 0.99
N SER A 10 7.15 8.68 2.18
CA SER A 10 8.54 8.91 2.63
C SER A 10 9.59 8.13 1.83
N SER A 11 9.20 7.09 1.11
CA SER A 11 10.09 6.25 0.28
C SER A 11 9.30 5.31 -0.63
N GLY A 12 10.01 4.54 -1.47
CA GLY A 12 9.44 3.41 -2.22
C GLY A 12 8.25 3.78 -3.10
N PHE A 13 7.25 2.93 -3.10
CA PHE A 13 6.08 3.06 -3.99
C PHE A 13 5.33 4.38 -3.81
N GLY A 14 5.02 4.77 -2.57
CA GLY A 14 4.25 5.99 -2.31
C GLY A 14 4.94 7.25 -2.84
N ARG A 15 6.26 7.35 -2.69
CA ARG A 15 7.04 8.45 -3.25
C ARG A 15 6.98 8.46 -4.78
N GLU A 16 7.13 7.30 -5.39
CA GLU A 16 7.11 7.17 -6.85
C GLU A 16 5.73 7.44 -7.44
N ILE A 17 4.65 6.95 -6.80
CA ILE A 17 3.27 7.26 -7.18
C ILE A 17 3.04 8.78 -7.12
N ALA A 18 3.41 9.43 -6.02
CA ALA A 18 3.26 10.88 -5.87
C ALA A 18 4.00 11.65 -6.96
N ARG A 19 5.25 11.27 -7.27
CA ARG A 19 6.05 11.86 -8.36
C ARG A 19 5.38 11.66 -9.71
N TYR A 20 4.95 10.44 -10.01
CA TYR A 20 4.36 10.05 -11.29
C TYR A 20 3.09 10.85 -11.62
N PHE A 21 2.23 11.07 -10.62
CA PHE A 21 1.01 11.86 -10.79
C PHE A 21 1.31 13.37 -10.88
N LEU A 22 2.31 13.86 -10.14
CA LEU A 22 2.72 15.27 -10.20
C LEU A 22 3.24 15.65 -11.60
N GLU A 23 3.99 14.75 -12.25
CA GLU A 23 4.49 14.89 -13.62
C GLU A 23 3.38 14.86 -14.68
N ARG A 24 2.15 14.43 -14.31
CA ARG A 24 0.97 14.33 -15.19
C ARG A 24 -0.13 15.32 -14.83
N ASP A 25 0.27 16.47 -14.27
CA ASP A 25 -0.58 17.62 -13.98
C ASP A 25 -1.73 17.36 -12.99
N TRP A 26 -1.55 16.40 -12.07
CA TRP A 26 -2.47 16.21 -10.95
C TRP A 26 -2.07 17.07 -9.75
N LYS A 27 -3.07 17.45 -8.94
CA LYS A 27 -2.81 17.89 -7.57
C LYS A 27 -2.46 16.67 -6.72
N VAL A 28 -1.36 16.76 -5.99
CA VAL A 28 -0.84 15.65 -5.19
C VAL A 28 -0.79 16.05 -3.72
N VAL A 29 -1.48 15.28 -2.89
CA VAL A 29 -1.36 15.32 -1.43
C VAL A 29 -0.52 14.11 -1.01
N ALA A 30 0.78 14.34 -0.83
CA ALA A 30 1.72 13.32 -0.39
C ALA A 30 1.78 13.30 1.14
N THR A 31 1.53 12.15 1.76
CA THR A 31 1.49 12.09 3.22
C THR A 31 2.52 11.13 3.80
N MET A 32 3.05 11.46 4.96
CA MET A 32 4.05 10.69 5.69
C MET A 32 4.11 11.11 7.15
N ARG A 33 4.55 10.21 8.05
CA ARG A 33 4.63 10.50 9.50
C ARG A 33 5.58 11.64 9.87
N LYS A 34 6.62 11.86 9.08
CA LYS A 34 7.59 12.96 9.25
C LYS A 34 7.77 13.64 7.90
N PRO A 35 7.12 14.77 7.65
CA PRO A 35 7.19 15.52 6.42
C PRO A 35 8.64 15.90 6.05
N GLN A 36 8.98 15.74 4.78
CA GLN A 36 10.30 16.08 4.22
C GLN A 36 10.08 16.76 2.87
N GLU A 37 10.19 18.07 2.85
CA GLU A 37 9.89 18.92 1.68
C GLU A 37 10.73 18.61 0.44
N LYS A 38 11.97 18.11 0.65
CA LYS A 38 12.93 17.85 -0.44
C LYS A 38 12.78 16.47 -1.10
N LEU A 39 11.82 15.63 -0.67
CA LEU A 39 11.64 14.27 -1.22
C LEU A 39 10.99 14.23 -2.59
N LEU A 40 10.21 15.26 -2.93
CA LEU A 40 9.50 15.41 -4.19
C LEU A 40 9.86 16.75 -4.82
N PRO A 41 9.74 16.89 -6.15
CA PRO A 41 9.96 18.17 -6.82
C PRO A 41 9.03 19.26 -6.29
N ALA A 42 9.56 20.46 -6.08
CA ALA A 42 8.73 21.60 -5.67
C ALA A 42 7.70 21.94 -6.75
N SER A 43 6.45 22.11 -6.36
CA SER A 43 5.33 22.45 -7.26
C SER A 43 4.18 23.08 -6.46
N ASP A 44 3.46 23.99 -7.07
CA ASP A 44 2.20 24.58 -6.56
C ASP A 44 1.06 23.55 -6.49
N ARG A 45 1.21 22.44 -7.20
CA ARG A 45 0.28 21.29 -7.19
C ARG A 45 0.62 20.24 -6.13
N LEU A 46 1.75 20.37 -5.42
CA LEU A 46 2.18 19.42 -4.39
C LEU A 46 1.92 19.99 -2.98
N ARG A 47 1.30 19.16 -2.15
CA ARG A 47 1.21 19.41 -0.71
C ARG A 47 1.76 18.20 0.03
N ILE A 48 2.66 18.45 0.97
CA ILE A 48 3.22 17.41 1.85
C ILE A 48 2.61 17.62 3.22
N ILE A 49 1.89 16.61 3.73
CA ILE A 49 1.14 16.69 4.99
C ILE A 49 1.54 15.53 5.91
N GLU A 50 1.66 15.84 7.21
CA GLU A 50 1.89 14.82 8.23
C GLU A 50 0.67 13.91 8.36
N LEU A 51 0.93 12.59 8.34
CA LEU A 51 -0.09 11.56 8.55
C LEU A 51 0.49 10.35 9.25
N ASP A 52 -0.12 9.97 10.35
CA ASP A 52 -0.10 8.63 10.90
C ASP A 52 -1.47 7.98 10.67
N VAL A 53 -1.50 6.90 9.88
CA VAL A 53 -2.75 6.20 9.55
C VAL A 53 -3.34 5.42 10.74
N THR A 54 -2.60 5.31 11.84
CA THR A 54 -3.05 4.67 13.09
C THR A 54 -3.63 5.68 14.09
N ASP A 55 -3.58 6.99 13.77
CA ASP A 55 -4.12 8.07 14.61
C ASP A 55 -5.32 8.74 13.92
N ALA A 56 -6.50 8.55 14.51
CA ALA A 56 -7.75 9.11 13.99
C ALA A 56 -7.70 10.65 13.88
N ALA A 57 -7.12 11.33 14.85
CA ALA A 57 -6.99 12.80 14.80
C ALA A 57 -6.04 13.25 13.68
N SER A 58 -5.00 12.47 13.37
CA SER A 58 -4.11 12.71 12.24
C SER A 58 -4.85 12.55 10.90
N ILE A 59 -5.70 11.52 10.78
CA ILE A 59 -6.54 11.30 9.62
C ILE A 59 -7.51 12.47 9.40
N ASP A 60 -8.22 12.89 10.44
CA ASP A 60 -9.18 13.99 10.35
C ASP A 60 -8.50 15.30 9.91
N ARG A 61 -7.32 15.61 10.45
CA ARG A 61 -6.53 16.79 10.03
C ARG A 61 -6.14 16.72 8.54
N VAL A 62 -5.72 15.56 8.07
CA VAL A 62 -5.33 15.38 6.66
C VAL A 62 -6.53 15.52 5.75
N VAL A 63 -7.67 14.91 6.07
CA VAL A 63 -8.89 14.98 5.25
C VAL A 63 -9.38 16.43 5.15
N ALA A 64 -9.43 17.16 6.28
CA ALA A 64 -9.80 18.57 6.28
C ALA A 64 -8.83 19.44 5.47
N ALA A 65 -7.52 19.17 5.60
CA ALA A 65 -6.51 19.91 4.89
C ALA A 65 -6.46 19.59 3.39
N ALA A 66 -6.68 18.34 2.97
CA ALA A 66 -6.58 17.90 1.57
C ALA A 66 -7.63 18.56 0.68
N GLY A 67 -8.82 18.84 1.20
CA GLY A 67 -9.99 19.26 0.41
C GLY A 67 -10.56 18.09 -0.40
N PRO A 68 -11.22 18.36 -1.54
CA PRO A 68 -11.78 17.31 -2.37
C PRO A 68 -10.69 16.37 -2.94
N VAL A 69 -10.80 15.07 -2.63
CA VAL A 69 -9.88 14.02 -3.10
C VAL A 69 -10.63 13.13 -4.09
N ASP A 70 -10.09 12.98 -5.30
CA ASP A 70 -10.67 12.13 -6.34
C ASP A 70 -10.13 10.71 -6.26
N VAL A 71 -8.85 10.55 -5.89
CA VAL A 71 -8.18 9.24 -5.80
C VAL A 71 -7.37 9.13 -4.51
N PRO A 72 -7.93 8.54 -3.45
CA PRO A 72 -7.13 8.09 -2.32
C PRO A 72 -6.35 6.82 -2.67
N VAL A 73 -5.04 6.81 -2.38
CA VAL A 73 -4.16 5.66 -2.51
C VAL A 73 -3.66 5.25 -1.13
N ASN A 74 -4.20 4.16 -0.62
CA ASN A 74 -3.79 3.54 0.63
C ASN A 74 -2.54 2.67 0.37
N ASN A 75 -1.37 3.29 0.47
CA ASN A 75 -0.08 2.66 0.25
C ASN A 75 0.73 2.50 1.55
N ALA A 76 0.46 3.29 2.58
CA ALA A 76 1.14 3.15 3.86
C ALA A 76 1.05 1.70 4.38
N GLY A 77 2.19 1.14 4.75
CA GLY A 77 2.25 -0.23 5.23
C GLY A 77 3.61 -0.59 5.78
N ILE A 78 3.62 -1.60 6.61
CA ILE A 78 4.82 -2.14 7.26
C ILE A 78 4.90 -3.64 7.03
N GLY A 79 6.13 -4.14 6.89
CA GLY A 79 6.42 -5.56 6.71
C GLY A 79 6.77 -6.25 8.01
N MET A 80 6.59 -7.57 8.01
CA MET A 80 7.09 -8.48 9.02
C MET A 80 7.42 -9.82 8.38
N LEU A 81 8.53 -10.42 8.80
CA LEU A 81 8.94 -11.77 8.43
C LEU A 81 9.38 -12.50 9.70
N ASN A 82 8.63 -13.53 10.12
CA ASN A 82 9.01 -14.42 11.21
C ASN A 82 8.17 -15.70 11.18
N ALA A 83 8.64 -16.75 11.86
CA ALA A 83 7.81 -17.87 12.24
C ALA A 83 6.70 -17.40 13.21
N LEU A 84 5.52 -18.00 13.13
CA LEU A 84 4.39 -17.57 13.96
C LEU A 84 4.70 -17.61 15.46
N GLU A 85 5.33 -18.69 15.95
CA GLU A 85 5.69 -18.82 17.36
C GLU A 85 6.78 -17.86 17.84
N GLY A 86 7.61 -17.34 16.91
CA GLY A 86 8.61 -16.30 17.19
C GLY A 86 8.06 -14.88 17.02
N THR A 87 6.78 -14.73 16.69
CA THR A 87 6.16 -13.44 16.44
C THR A 87 5.57 -12.86 17.72
N ALA A 88 6.11 -11.71 18.16
CA ALA A 88 5.50 -10.96 19.25
C ALA A 88 4.09 -10.47 18.86
N MET A 89 3.09 -10.69 19.72
CA MET A 89 1.71 -10.29 19.45
C MET A 89 1.57 -8.77 19.25
N ASP A 90 2.41 -7.96 19.89
CA ASP A 90 2.40 -6.51 19.68
C ASP A 90 2.88 -6.14 18.27
N SER A 91 3.87 -6.86 17.73
CA SER A 91 4.27 -6.69 16.32
C SER A 91 3.16 -7.11 15.36
N ALA A 92 2.44 -8.19 15.66
CA ALA A 92 1.29 -8.60 14.86
C ALA A 92 0.18 -7.53 14.89
N ARG A 93 -0.14 -6.97 16.07
CA ARG A 93 -1.10 -5.87 16.22
C ARG A 93 -0.66 -4.64 15.41
N GLU A 94 0.61 -4.22 15.53
CA GLU A 94 1.16 -3.07 14.79
C GLU A 94 1.00 -3.24 13.27
N VAL A 95 1.23 -4.46 12.75
CA VAL A 95 1.04 -4.77 11.33
C VAL A 95 -0.42 -4.62 10.91
N PHE A 96 -1.37 -5.14 11.68
CA PHE A 96 -2.79 -5.01 11.39
C PHE A 96 -3.27 -3.56 11.57
N GLU A 97 -2.85 -2.86 12.62
CA GLU A 97 -3.19 -1.45 12.84
C GLU A 97 -2.77 -0.59 11.64
N THR A 98 -1.55 -0.77 11.14
CA THR A 98 -1.06 0.04 10.02
C THR A 98 -1.66 -0.42 8.68
N ASN A 99 -1.54 -1.73 8.36
CA ASN A 99 -1.84 -2.22 7.01
C ASN A 99 -3.34 -2.33 6.74
N THR A 100 -4.10 -2.74 7.77
CA THR A 100 -5.53 -3.07 7.63
C THR A 100 -6.41 -1.96 8.20
N LEU A 101 -6.31 -1.69 9.49
CA LEU A 101 -7.18 -0.71 10.16
C LEU A 101 -6.89 0.71 9.69
N GLY A 102 -5.63 1.07 9.44
CA GLY A 102 -5.25 2.35 8.86
C GLY A 102 -5.82 2.56 7.45
N THR A 103 -5.80 1.51 6.60
CA THR A 103 -6.45 1.54 5.28
C THR A 103 -7.96 1.74 5.40
N ILE A 104 -8.62 1.01 6.31
CA ILE A 104 -10.06 1.14 6.55
C ILE A 104 -10.40 2.54 7.07
N ALA A 105 -9.63 3.06 8.04
CA ALA A 105 -9.86 4.36 8.65
C ALA A 105 -9.72 5.51 7.65
N MET A 106 -8.66 5.52 6.83
CA MET A 106 -8.48 6.50 5.75
C MET A 106 -9.62 6.44 4.73
N THR A 107 -9.99 5.25 4.31
CA THR A 107 -11.09 5.04 3.36
C THR A 107 -12.40 5.55 3.93
N ARG A 108 -12.73 5.18 5.17
CA ARG A 108 -13.94 5.63 5.87
C ARG A 108 -14.04 7.15 5.96
N ALA A 109 -12.92 7.82 6.21
CA ALA A 109 -12.89 9.28 6.35
C ALA A 109 -13.09 10.01 5.00
N LEU A 110 -12.72 9.39 3.88
CA LEU A 110 -12.81 10.01 2.54
C LEU A 110 -14.10 9.65 1.77
N VAL A 111 -14.69 8.48 2.05
CA VAL A 111 -15.92 8.00 1.36
C VAL A 111 -17.07 9.01 1.38
N PRO A 112 -17.42 9.72 2.47
CA PRO A 112 -18.55 10.65 2.47
C PRO A 112 -18.46 11.71 1.39
N GLN A 113 -17.31 12.37 1.23
CA GLN A 113 -17.13 13.40 0.21
C GLN A 113 -17.14 12.83 -1.22
N MET A 114 -16.67 11.60 -1.44
CA MET A 114 -16.72 10.93 -2.74
C MET A 114 -18.15 10.53 -3.09
N ARG A 115 -18.90 9.97 -2.13
CA ARG A 115 -20.30 9.59 -2.27
C ARG A 115 -21.19 10.80 -2.64
N GLU A 116 -20.98 11.95 -1.99
CA GLU A 116 -21.72 13.18 -2.29
C GLU A 116 -21.48 13.66 -3.72
N ARG A 117 -20.25 13.53 -4.22
CA ARG A 117 -19.89 13.90 -5.61
C ARG A 117 -20.25 12.82 -6.63
N ARG A 118 -20.56 11.60 -6.17
CA ARG A 118 -20.76 10.42 -7.04
C ARG A 118 -19.61 10.21 -8.03
N ASP A 119 -18.37 10.42 -7.58
CA ASP A 119 -17.16 10.22 -8.38
C ASP A 119 -15.98 9.91 -7.47
N GLY A 120 -15.16 8.96 -7.89
CA GLY A 120 -13.89 8.65 -7.27
C GLY A 120 -13.38 7.24 -7.52
N VAL A 121 -12.11 7.06 -7.20
CA VAL A 121 -11.44 5.74 -7.27
C VAL A 121 -10.58 5.53 -6.05
N ILE A 122 -10.90 4.54 -5.23
CA ILE A 122 -10.09 4.12 -4.09
C ILE A 122 -9.10 3.08 -4.58
N VAL A 123 -7.80 3.31 -4.34
CA VAL A 123 -6.73 2.36 -4.70
C VAL A 123 -6.04 1.86 -3.44
N ASN A 124 -6.11 0.55 -3.20
CA ASN A 124 -5.45 -0.11 -2.08
C ASN A 124 -4.22 -0.88 -2.56
N VAL A 125 -3.04 -0.51 -2.05
CA VAL A 125 -1.79 -1.22 -2.38
C VAL A 125 -1.58 -2.34 -1.39
N THR A 126 -1.73 -3.59 -1.86
CA THR A 126 -1.59 -4.79 -1.04
C THR A 126 -0.29 -5.53 -1.34
N SER A 127 -0.31 -6.76 -1.83
CA SER A 127 0.88 -7.51 -2.22
C SER A 127 0.52 -8.83 -2.89
N THR A 128 1.41 -9.33 -3.75
CA THR A 128 1.33 -10.69 -4.32
C THR A 128 1.48 -11.82 -3.29
N VAL A 129 1.87 -11.54 -2.05
CA VAL A 129 1.86 -12.54 -0.96
C VAL A 129 0.48 -13.11 -0.70
N THR A 130 -0.59 -12.45 -1.19
CA THR A 130 -1.96 -12.91 -1.08
C THR A 130 -2.37 -13.88 -2.20
N LEU A 131 -1.54 -14.05 -3.23
CA LEU A 131 -1.83 -14.93 -4.38
C LEU A 131 -1.38 -16.37 -4.14
N ARG A 132 -0.37 -16.57 -3.29
CA ARG A 132 0.09 -17.92 -2.90
C ARG A 132 0.66 -17.93 -1.47
N PRO A 133 0.60 -19.05 -0.76
CA PRO A 133 1.24 -19.19 0.55
C PRO A 133 2.78 -19.03 0.47
N LEU A 134 3.35 -18.29 1.41
CA LEU A 134 4.79 -18.09 1.53
C LEU A 134 5.26 -18.34 2.97
N HIS A 135 6.43 -18.94 3.12
CA HIS A 135 7.02 -19.20 4.43
C HIS A 135 7.30 -17.91 5.19
N LEU A 136 7.11 -17.94 6.51
CA LEU A 136 7.46 -16.87 7.46
C LEU A 136 6.71 -15.55 7.28
N LEU A 137 5.67 -15.52 6.47
CA LEU A 137 4.89 -14.32 6.13
C LEU A 137 3.42 -14.39 6.60
N SER A 138 3.04 -15.37 7.45
CA SER A 138 1.65 -15.64 7.81
C SER A 138 0.88 -14.38 8.28
N VAL A 139 1.43 -13.62 9.23
CA VAL A 139 0.79 -12.42 9.78
C VAL A 139 0.73 -11.28 8.76
N TYR A 140 1.83 -11.06 8.03
CA TYR A 140 1.86 -10.05 6.97
C TYR A 140 0.86 -10.37 5.86
N THR A 141 0.86 -11.61 5.37
CA THR A 141 -0.09 -12.09 4.37
C THR A 141 -1.53 -11.91 4.84
N ALA A 142 -1.84 -12.29 6.09
CA ALA A 142 -3.17 -12.12 6.66
C ALA A 142 -3.61 -10.64 6.67
N SER A 143 -2.71 -9.71 7.04
CA SER A 143 -3.02 -8.28 7.03
C SER A 143 -3.33 -7.73 5.63
N LYS A 144 -2.64 -8.22 4.59
CA LYS A 144 -2.86 -7.81 3.20
C LYS A 144 -4.09 -8.50 2.59
N ALA A 145 -4.32 -9.77 2.92
CA ALA A 145 -5.54 -10.50 2.52
C ALA A 145 -6.81 -9.87 3.12
N ALA A 146 -6.75 -9.38 4.36
CA ALA A 146 -7.84 -8.63 4.96
C ALA A 146 -8.20 -7.38 4.15
N VAL A 147 -7.21 -6.66 3.62
CA VAL A 147 -7.45 -5.49 2.75
C VAL A 147 -8.05 -5.91 1.40
N ASN A 148 -7.64 -7.05 0.82
CA ASN A 148 -8.26 -7.55 -0.41
C ASN A 148 -9.76 -7.82 -0.18
N ALA A 149 -10.11 -8.62 0.83
CA ALA A 149 -11.49 -8.95 1.16
C ALA A 149 -12.33 -7.70 1.51
N PHE A 150 -11.74 -6.74 2.26
CA PHE A 150 -12.35 -5.44 2.52
C PHE A 150 -12.64 -4.69 1.22
N SER A 151 -11.68 -4.65 0.29
CA SER A 151 -11.81 -3.93 -0.98
C SER A 151 -12.91 -4.52 -1.86
N ASP A 152 -13.00 -5.85 -1.93
CA ASP A 152 -14.01 -6.55 -2.73
C ASP A 152 -15.43 -6.28 -2.22
N SER A 153 -15.63 -6.34 -0.90
CA SER A 153 -16.92 -6.01 -0.29
C SER A 153 -17.27 -4.54 -0.45
N LEU A 154 -16.31 -3.65 -0.21
CA LEU A 154 -16.49 -2.20 -0.35
C LEU A 154 -16.82 -1.79 -1.78
N ALA A 155 -16.28 -2.47 -2.79
CA ALA A 155 -16.61 -2.20 -4.18
C ALA A 155 -18.10 -2.37 -4.47
N LEU A 156 -18.76 -3.37 -3.87
CA LEU A 156 -20.21 -3.58 -3.99
C LEU A 156 -21.00 -2.47 -3.30
N GLU A 157 -20.55 -2.03 -2.11
CA GLU A 157 -21.19 -0.96 -1.34
C GLU A 157 -21.13 0.39 -2.08
N LEU A 158 -20.03 0.65 -2.78
CA LEU A 158 -19.74 1.95 -3.40
C LEU A 158 -20.14 2.03 -4.88
N ALA A 159 -20.38 0.91 -5.55
CA ALA A 159 -20.83 0.88 -6.94
C ALA A 159 -22.10 1.73 -7.20
N PRO A 160 -23.14 1.74 -6.31
CA PRO A 160 -24.32 2.58 -6.50
C PRO A 160 -24.04 4.09 -6.47
N PHE A 161 -22.85 4.48 -6.03
CA PHE A 161 -22.40 5.89 -5.95
C PHE A 161 -21.32 6.23 -6.98
N ASP A 162 -21.14 5.40 -8.01
CA ASP A 162 -20.16 5.60 -9.09
C ASP A 162 -18.71 5.69 -8.59
N ILE A 163 -18.40 5.07 -7.43
CA ILE A 163 -17.06 5.01 -6.84
C ILE A 163 -16.48 3.61 -7.09
N ARG A 164 -15.31 3.57 -7.70
CA ARG A 164 -14.58 2.32 -7.97
C ARG A 164 -13.59 2.00 -6.85
N VAL A 165 -13.41 0.74 -6.54
CA VAL A 165 -12.35 0.26 -5.65
C VAL A 165 -11.43 -0.64 -6.45
N ARG A 166 -10.11 -0.44 -6.31
CA ARG A 166 -9.07 -1.19 -7.02
C ARG A 166 -8.00 -1.64 -6.05
N VAL A 167 -7.48 -2.83 -6.26
CA VAL A 167 -6.38 -3.41 -5.50
C VAL A 167 -5.17 -3.54 -6.42
N VAL A 168 -4.06 -2.93 -6.04
CA VAL A 168 -2.77 -3.09 -6.72
C VAL A 168 -1.92 -4.06 -5.89
N LEU A 169 -1.37 -5.10 -6.54
CA LEU A 169 -0.63 -6.18 -5.92
C LEU A 169 0.85 -6.16 -6.37
N PRO A 170 1.70 -5.37 -5.72
CA PRO A 170 3.14 -5.40 -5.99
C PRO A 170 3.76 -6.74 -5.59
N GLY A 171 4.76 -7.15 -6.33
CA GLY A 171 5.64 -8.25 -5.97
C GLY A 171 6.78 -7.83 -5.04
N ARG A 172 7.91 -8.52 -5.15
CA ARG A 172 9.11 -8.27 -4.35
C ARG A 172 9.85 -7.01 -4.81
N ALA A 173 10.07 -6.06 -3.91
CA ALA A 173 10.71 -4.79 -4.21
C ALA A 173 11.91 -4.50 -3.28
N PRO A 174 13.06 -5.16 -3.50
CA PRO A 174 14.25 -4.99 -2.67
C PRO A 174 14.84 -3.58 -2.72
N ASP A 175 14.60 -2.84 -3.80
CA ASP A 175 15.08 -1.46 -4.00
C ASP A 175 14.30 -0.43 -3.17
N THR A 176 13.33 -0.88 -2.35
CA THR A 176 12.60 -0.02 -1.44
C THR A 176 13.10 -0.18 0.00
N ARG A 177 12.81 0.80 0.85
CA ARG A 177 13.11 0.70 2.29
C ARG A 177 12.18 -0.25 3.07
N PHE A 178 11.30 -0.98 2.37
CA PHE A 178 10.31 -1.85 3.01
C PHE A 178 10.97 -2.95 3.88
N GLY A 179 12.00 -3.62 3.33
CA GLY A 179 12.75 -4.63 4.07
C GLY A 179 13.51 -4.06 5.27
N GLU A 180 14.11 -2.87 5.14
CA GLU A 180 14.77 -2.18 6.26
C GLU A 180 13.76 -1.82 7.37
N ASN A 181 12.60 -1.32 6.98
CA ASN A 181 11.52 -0.94 7.91
C ASN A 181 10.91 -2.17 8.62
N ALA A 182 11.06 -3.39 8.09
CA ALA A 182 10.61 -4.62 8.72
C ALA A 182 11.56 -5.13 9.83
N LYS A 183 12.86 -4.77 9.79
CA LYS A 183 13.90 -5.27 10.71
C LYS A 183 13.55 -5.15 12.20
N PRO A 184 12.99 -4.04 12.72
CA PRO A 184 12.65 -3.95 14.15
C PRO A 184 11.68 -5.04 14.61
N ARG A 185 10.76 -5.50 13.75
CA ARG A 185 9.77 -6.55 14.05
C ARG A 185 10.34 -7.96 13.92
N MET A 186 11.59 -8.07 13.45
CA MET A 186 12.37 -9.30 13.32
C MET A 186 13.50 -9.39 14.35
N ALA A 187 13.61 -8.40 15.25
CA ALA A 187 14.77 -8.27 16.16
C ALA A 187 14.94 -9.46 17.13
N ALA A 188 13.87 -10.17 17.46
CA ALA A 188 13.94 -11.38 18.29
C ALA A 188 14.59 -12.59 17.56
N GLY A 189 14.82 -12.46 16.24
CA GLY A 189 15.33 -13.56 15.42
C GLY A 189 14.29 -14.65 15.15
N PHE A 190 14.73 -15.70 14.44
CA PHE A 190 13.89 -16.87 14.20
C PHE A 190 14.17 -17.92 15.30
N PRO A 191 13.11 -18.61 15.79
CA PRO A 191 13.33 -19.77 16.64
C PRO A 191 14.23 -20.79 15.94
N GLU A 192 15.09 -21.50 16.70
CA GLU A 192 16.10 -22.42 16.15
C GLU A 192 15.50 -23.45 15.20
N ALA A 193 14.33 -23.99 15.54
CA ALA A 193 13.59 -24.93 14.69
C ALA A 193 13.27 -24.42 13.28
N TYR A 194 13.23 -23.09 13.07
CA TYR A 194 12.93 -22.45 11.78
C TYR A 194 14.17 -21.90 11.06
N ALA A 195 15.37 -22.07 11.62
CA ALA A 195 16.61 -21.53 11.05
C ALA A 195 16.87 -22.07 9.62
N GLY A 196 16.58 -23.34 9.38
CA GLY A 196 16.68 -23.95 8.04
C GLY A 196 15.73 -23.29 7.03
N ILE A 197 14.47 -23.16 7.38
CA ILE A 197 13.43 -22.50 6.55
C ILE A 197 13.83 -21.05 6.25
N ALA A 198 14.28 -20.32 7.26
CA ALA A 198 14.70 -18.92 7.07
C ALA A 198 15.91 -18.83 6.11
N LYS A 199 16.89 -19.71 6.23
CA LYS A 199 18.04 -19.78 5.33
C LYS A 199 17.61 -20.02 3.89
N ASP A 200 16.69 -20.96 3.67
CA ASP A 200 16.21 -21.31 2.32
C ASP A 200 15.41 -20.15 1.70
N VAL A 201 14.54 -19.50 2.46
CA VAL A 201 13.80 -18.30 2.02
C VAL A 201 14.75 -17.18 1.59
N PHE A 202 15.79 -16.88 2.40
CA PHE A 202 16.75 -15.84 2.03
C PHE A 202 17.64 -16.25 0.85
N ALA A 203 17.97 -17.54 0.71
CA ALA A 203 18.71 -18.05 -0.44
C ALA A 203 17.89 -17.92 -1.73
N GLN A 204 16.62 -18.30 -1.70
CA GLN A 204 15.70 -18.14 -2.82
C GLN A 204 15.59 -16.66 -3.23
N TRP A 205 15.37 -15.75 -2.29
CA TRP A 205 15.26 -14.32 -2.58
C TRP A 205 16.51 -13.70 -3.22
N LYS A 206 17.70 -14.26 -2.93
CA LYS A 206 18.95 -13.82 -3.58
C LYS A 206 19.06 -14.29 -5.04
N GLN A 207 18.42 -15.41 -5.37
CA GLN A 207 18.46 -15.99 -6.74
C GLN A 207 17.38 -15.38 -7.64
N GLU A 208 16.30 -14.85 -7.07
CA GLU A 208 15.23 -14.21 -7.85
C GLU A 208 15.72 -12.91 -8.48
N SER A 209 15.79 -12.89 -9.80
CA SER A 209 16.21 -11.72 -10.61
C SER A 209 15.05 -10.83 -11.01
N THR A 210 13.85 -11.39 -11.12
CA THR A 210 12.64 -10.64 -11.46
C THR A 210 12.08 -9.99 -10.19
N ILE A 211 11.90 -8.67 -10.23
CA ILE A 211 11.47 -7.85 -9.11
C ILE A 211 10.41 -6.82 -9.55
N THR A 212 9.66 -6.32 -8.61
CA THR A 212 8.78 -5.16 -8.81
C THR A 212 9.55 -3.86 -8.61
N ARG A 213 9.54 -3.01 -9.62
CA ARG A 213 10.14 -1.66 -9.55
C ARG A 213 9.08 -0.64 -9.13
N PRO A 214 9.44 0.41 -8.36
CA PRO A 214 8.49 1.44 -7.93
C PRO A 214 7.70 2.09 -9.07
N MET A 215 8.33 2.29 -10.23
CA MET A 215 7.68 2.84 -11.41
C MET A 215 6.52 1.95 -11.90
N GLN A 216 6.69 0.63 -11.95
CA GLN A 216 5.63 -0.29 -12.39
C GLN A 216 4.40 -0.23 -11.47
N VAL A 217 4.62 0.00 -10.17
CA VAL A 217 3.52 0.22 -9.21
C VAL A 217 2.84 1.56 -9.45
N ALA A 218 3.60 2.63 -9.75
CA ALA A 218 3.04 3.93 -10.07
C ALA A 218 2.19 3.89 -11.35
N GLU A 219 2.64 3.16 -12.38
CA GLU A 219 1.90 2.93 -13.63
C GLU A 219 0.61 2.12 -13.40
N ALA A 220 0.67 1.08 -12.56
CA ALA A 220 -0.54 0.32 -12.20
C ALA A 220 -1.55 1.18 -11.43
N VAL A 221 -1.09 2.00 -10.49
CA VAL A 221 -1.97 2.95 -9.77
C VAL A 221 -2.55 3.99 -10.73
N TRP A 222 -1.77 4.46 -11.70
CA TRP A 222 -2.27 5.38 -12.74
C TRP A 222 -3.38 4.72 -13.56
N LEU A 223 -3.17 3.51 -14.04
CA LEU A 223 -4.18 2.76 -14.79
C LEU A 223 -5.44 2.53 -13.96
N ALA A 224 -5.28 2.12 -12.69
CA ALA A 224 -6.40 1.97 -11.74
C ALA A 224 -7.22 3.26 -11.59
N ALA A 225 -6.54 4.41 -11.50
CA ALA A 225 -7.15 5.71 -11.29
C ALA A 225 -7.86 6.25 -12.54
N THR A 226 -7.28 6.02 -13.73
CA THR A 226 -7.68 6.73 -14.97
C THR A 226 -8.48 5.87 -15.95
N ASP A 227 -8.31 4.55 -15.92
CA ASP A 227 -9.05 3.63 -16.80
C ASP A 227 -10.26 3.00 -16.08
N PRO A 228 -11.50 3.32 -16.48
CA PRO A 228 -12.68 2.67 -15.94
C PRO A 228 -12.71 1.16 -16.16
N GLY A 229 -12.09 0.66 -17.25
CA GLY A 229 -11.98 -0.75 -17.59
C GLY A 229 -10.90 -1.51 -16.84
N SER A 230 -10.11 -0.85 -15.98
CA SER A 230 -9.05 -1.50 -15.21
C SER A 230 -9.59 -2.64 -14.35
N PRO A 231 -8.85 -3.79 -14.22
CA PRO A 231 -9.27 -4.91 -13.38
C PRO A 231 -9.42 -4.51 -11.91
N ALA A 232 -10.28 -5.21 -11.16
CA ALA A 232 -10.43 -5.00 -9.72
C ALA A 232 -9.14 -5.27 -8.96
N HIS A 233 -8.41 -6.32 -9.35
CA HIS A 233 -7.12 -6.72 -8.81
C HIS A 233 -6.05 -6.63 -9.90
N MET A 234 -4.98 -5.88 -9.66
CA MET A 234 -3.96 -5.55 -10.64
C MET A 234 -2.57 -5.94 -10.12
N PRO A 235 -1.99 -7.04 -10.59
CA PRO A 235 -0.57 -7.34 -10.35
C PRO A 235 0.31 -6.21 -10.91
N ALA A 236 1.29 -5.76 -10.13
CA ALA A 236 2.17 -4.66 -10.50
C ALA A 236 3.64 -5.05 -10.34
N GLY A 237 4.33 -5.15 -11.46
CA GLY A 237 5.71 -5.63 -11.57
C GLY A 237 5.79 -6.93 -12.33
N ASP A 238 6.96 -7.20 -12.94
CA ASP A 238 7.15 -8.35 -13.82
C ASP A 238 7.00 -9.68 -13.06
N ASP A 239 7.51 -9.76 -11.83
CA ASP A 239 7.35 -10.90 -10.93
C ASP A 239 5.88 -11.07 -10.48
N ALA A 240 5.18 -9.97 -10.24
CA ALA A 240 3.77 -9.98 -9.85
C ALA A 240 2.86 -10.50 -10.98
N VAL A 241 3.10 -10.03 -12.21
CA VAL A 241 2.33 -10.46 -13.40
C VAL A 241 2.59 -11.94 -13.68
N ALA A 242 3.87 -12.37 -13.64
CA ALA A 242 4.22 -13.78 -13.85
C ALA A 242 3.56 -14.68 -12.78
N LEU A 243 3.54 -14.26 -11.52
CA LEU A 243 2.92 -15.02 -10.43
C LEU A 243 1.41 -15.14 -10.61
N ALA A 244 0.73 -14.05 -10.97
CA ALA A 244 -0.72 -14.05 -11.18
C ALA A 244 -1.14 -14.89 -12.40
N ALA A 245 -0.29 -15.02 -13.43
CA ALA A 245 -0.55 -15.86 -14.59
C ALA A 245 -0.34 -17.36 -14.32
N ALA A 246 0.39 -17.72 -13.24
CA ALA A 246 0.70 -19.10 -12.90
C ALA A 246 -0.32 -19.75 -11.93
N GLY A 247 -1.23 -19.00 -11.36
CA GLY A 247 -2.29 -19.44 -10.43
C GLY A 247 -3.65 -19.35 -11.04
#